data_63930670ac59f1c159a30511b932248f
#
_entry.id   63930670ac59f1c159a30511b932248f
#
_cell.length_a   1.000
_cell.length_b   1.000
_cell.length_c   1.000
_cell.angle_alpha   90.00
_cell.angle_beta   90.00
_cell.angle_gamma   90.00
#
_symmetry.space_group_name_H-M   'P 1'
#
loop_
_entity.id
_entity.type
_entity.pdbx_description
1 polymer ?
#
loop_
_entity_poly.entity_id
_entity_poly.type
_entity_poly.pdbx_seq_one_letter_code
_entity_poly.pdbx_strand_id
1 'polypeptide(L)'
;SSDVCSSDLSEIMAVLCLAKDITDLKERLGRIIVGYTYGKVSEQKPITAHDLHAEGAMCALLKDALKPNLVQTLEHVPAIVHGGPFANIAHGCNSVIATKMALKLGDYAITEAGFGADLGAEKFLDIKCRMAGLTPSAVVIVATVRALKYNGGVPKADLNNENLEALEKGL
;
A
#
# COMPACT_ATOMS: atom_id res chain seq x y z
N SER A 1 17.08 12.76 -9.33
CA SER A 1 16.44 11.44 -9.46
C SER A 1 16.56 10.56 -8.22
N SER A 2 17.44 10.88 -7.26
CA SER A 2 17.57 10.18 -5.97
C SER A 2 16.46 10.57 -4.98
N ASP A 3 15.90 11.76 -5.09
CA ASP A 3 14.94 12.30 -4.12
C ASP A 3 13.54 11.69 -4.25
N VAL A 4 13.16 11.24 -5.45
CA VAL A 4 11.86 10.58 -5.70
C VAL A 4 11.82 9.20 -5.04
N CYS A 5 12.92 8.44 -5.10
CA CYS A 5 12.98 7.12 -4.45
C CYS A 5 12.90 7.19 -2.93
N SER A 6 13.41 8.24 -2.30
CA SER A 6 13.41 8.34 -0.83
C SER A 6 12.04 8.71 -0.24
N SER A 7 11.20 9.45 -0.99
CA SER A 7 9.86 9.81 -0.53
C SER A 7 8.87 8.65 -0.64
N ASP A 8 8.94 7.85 -1.70
CA ASP A 8 8.03 6.71 -1.91
C ASP A 8 8.34 5.52 -0.99
N LEU A 9 9.54 5.49 -0.40
CA LEU A 9 10.01 4.44 0.50
C LEU A 9 10.00 4.85 1.97
N SER A 10 9.44 6.00 2.30
CA SER A 10 9.45 6.48 3.68
C SER A 10 8.36 5.83 4.54
N GLU A 11 8.65 5.62 5.83
CA GLU A 11 7.66 5.20 6.82
C GLU A 11 6.47 6.16 6.88
N ILE A 12 6.70 7.44 6.62
CA ILE A 12 5.67 8.48 6.60
C ILE A 12 4.59 8.18 5.54
N MET A 13 4.98 7.68 4.36
CA MET A 13 4.02 7.30 3.31
C MET A 13 3.14 6.13 3.76
N ALA A 14 3.71 5.11 4.39
CA ALA A 14 2.96 3.97 4.92
C ALA A 14 2.00 4.42 6.03
N VAL A 15 2.46 5.28 6.93
CA VAL A 15 1.65 5.88 8.01
C VAL A 15 0.49 6.70 7.45
N LEU A 16 0.74 7.56 6.46
CA LEU A 16 -0.29 8.35 5.78
C LEU A 16 -1.39 7.47 5.16
N CYS A 17 -0.98 6.39 4.48
CA CYS A 17 -1.93 5.48 3.82
C CYS A 17 -2.79 4.66 4.78
N LEU A 18 -2.29 4.40 5.99
CA LEU A 18 -3.02 3.64 7.02
C LEU A 18 -3.81 4.54 7.98
N ALA A 19 -3.59 5.84 7.95
CA ALA A 19 -4.32 6.79 8.80
C ALA A 19 -5.80 6.86 8.43
N LYS A 20 -6.65 7.02 9.45
CA LYS A 20 -8.11 7.12 9.31
C LYS A 20 -8.58 8.56 9.15
N ASP A 21 -7.87 9.48 9.77
CA ASP A 21 -8.12 10.92 9.79
C ASP A 21 -6.85 11.68 10.23
N ILE A 22 -6.95 13.00 10.34
CA ILE A 22 -5.83 13.87 10.72
C ILE A 22 -5.34 13.62 12.16
N THR A 23 -6.24 13.24 13.08
CA THR A 23 -5.91 12.98 14.46
C THR A 23 -5.13 11.67 14.58
N ASP A 24 -5.62 10.60 13.96
CA ASP A 24 -4.93 9.31 13.88
C ASP A 24 -3.58 9.45 13.15
N LEU A 25 -3.51 10.28 12.09
CA LEU A 25 -2.25 10.58 11.41
C LEU A 25 -1.23 11.19 12.39
N LYS A 26 -1.63 12.21 13.16
CA LYS A 26 -0.75 12.87 14.13
C LYS A 26 -0.22 11.90 15.18
N GLU A 27 -1.10 11.06 15.73
CA GLU A 27 -0.71 10.06 16.72
C GLU A 27 0.28 9.03 16.16
N ARG A 28 0.06 8.58 14.92
CA ARG A 28 0.95 7.63 14.24
C ARG A 28 2.32 8.24 13.95
N LEU A 29 2.34 9.47 13.44
CA LEU A 29 3.59 10.20 13.18
C LEU A 29 4.40 10.38 14.48
N GLY A 30 3.72 10.68 15.59
CA GLY A 30 4.37 10.82 16.90
C GLY A 30 5.07 9.55 17.38
N ARG A 31 4.63 8.36 16.93
CA ARG A 31 5.23 7.07 17.32
C ARG A 31 6.43 6.65 16.49
N ILE A 32 6.76 7.37 15.42
CA ILE A 32 7.94 7.07 14.59
C ILE A 32 9.20 7.18 15.45
N ILE A 33 10.01 6.12 15.47
CA ILE A 33 11.28 6.09 16.19
C ILE A 33 12.33 6.81 15.35
N VAL A 34 12.90 7.88 15.89
CA VAL A 34 13.91 8.70 15.23
C VAL A 34 15.33 8.43 15.72
N GLY A 35 15.46 7.70 16.80
CA GLY A 35 16.76 7.33 17.38
C GLY A 35 16.63 6.59 18.70
N TYR A 36 17.76 6.40 19.34
CA TYR A 36 17.85 5.76 20.65
C TYR A 36 18.76 6.57 21.58
N THR A 37 18.52 6.49 22.88
CA THR A 37 19.37 7.12 23.89
C THR A 37 20.77 6.52 23.88
N TYR A 38 21.78 7.28 24.34
CA TYR A 38 23.12 6.76 24.55
C TYR A 38 23.14 5.70 25.66
N GLY A 39 24.07 4.74 25.57
CA GLY A 39 24.26 3.68 26.55
C GLY A 39 24.52 2.32 25.94
N LYS A 40 24.55 1.28 26.78
CA LYS A 40 24.61 -0.11 26.29
C LYS A 40 23.33 -0.46 25.57
N VAL A 41 23.40 -1.28 24.54
CA VAL A 41 22.23 -1.67 23.71
C VAL A 41 21.03 -2.13 24.56
N SER A 42 21.29 -2.87 25.64
CA SER A 42 20.24 -3.34 26.56
C SER A 42 19.58 -2.25 27.41
N GLU A 43 20.17 -1.06 27.46
CA GLU A 43 19.71 0.08 28.27
C GLU A 43 19.14 1.22 27.42
N GLN A 44 19.31 1.13 26.09
CA GLN A 44 18.84 2.14 25.16
C GLN A 44 17.32 2.18 25.11
N LYS A 45 16.78 3.41 25.15
CA LYS A 45 15.35 3.67 24.99
C LYS A 45 15.10 4.32 23.65
N PRO A 46 14.03 3.97 22.92
CA PRO A 46 13.66 4.64 21.69
C PRO A 46 13.32 6.11 21.97
N ILE A 47 13.74 6.98 21.06
CA ILE A 47 13.36 8.39 21.00
C ILE A 47 12.41 8.49 19.80
N THR A 48 11.21 9.04 20.03
CA THR A 48 10.17 9.15 19.03
C THR A 48 10.04 10.57 18.49
N ALA A 49 9.31 10.75 17.41
CA ALA A 49 8.98 12.08 16.88
C ALA A 49 8.17 12.90 17.89
N HIS A 50 7.40 12.25 18.77
CA HIS A 50 6.68 12.90 19.86
C HIS A 50 7.62 13.51 20.91
N ASP A 51 8.69 12.80 21.27
CA ASP A 51 9.70 13.30 22.21
C ASP A 51 10.38 14.58 21.68
N LEU A 52 10.43 14.73 20.37
CA LEU A 52 10.95 15.92 19.68
C LEU A 52 9.88 16.99 19.38
N HIS A 53 8.62 16.74 19.75
CA HIS A 53 7.47 17.59 19.39
C HIS A 53 7.33 17.86 17.89
N ALA A 54 7.76 16.92 17.05
CA ALA A 54 7.80 17.07 15.59
C ALA A 54 6.50 16.70 14.89
N GLU A 55 5.65 15.88 15.52
CA GLU A 55 4.43 15.32 14.92
C GLU A 55 3.43 16.39 14.46
N GLY A 56 3.39 17.53 15.13
CA GLY A 56 2.54 18.65 14.74
C GLY A 56 2.96 19.28 13.42
N ALA A 57 4.25 19.56 13.25
CA ALA A 57 4.82 20.09 12.03
C ALA A 57 4.69 19.11 10.87
N MET A 58 4.99 17.83 11.10
CA MET A 58 4.81 16.76 10.12
C MET A 58 3.36 16.66 9.65
N CYS A 59 2.42 16.71 10.57
CA CYS A 59 0.99 16.65 10.28
C CYS A 59 0.52 17.87 9.47
N ALA A 60 1.04 19.07 9.76
CA ALA A 60 0.74 20.28 9.03
C ALA A 60 1.23 20.21 7.57
N LEU A 61 2.40 19.63 7.32
CA LEU A 61 2.94 19.42 5.97
C LEU A 61 2.11 18.39 5.18
N LEU A 62 1.56 17.39 5.86
CA LEU A 62 0.77 16.32 5.23
C LEU A 62 -0.72 16.63 5.13
N LYS A 63 -1.19 17.76 5.62
CA LYS A 63 -2.61 18.13 5.68
C LYS A 63 -3.31 18.02 4.33
N ASP A 64 -2.69 18.48 3.28
CA ASP A 64 -3.28 18.42 1.94
C ASP A 64 -3.06 17.06 1.29
N ALA A 65 -1.93 16.41 1.57
CA ALA A 65 -1.65 15.05 1.11
C ALA A 65 -2.62 14.00 1.70
N LEU A 66 -3.30 14.30 2.80
CA LEU A 66 -4.29 13.41 3.40
C LEU A 66 -5.59 13.31 2.60
N LYS A 67 -5.81 14.22 1.66
CA LYS A 67 -7.02 14.28 0.83
C LYS A 67 -6.85 13.43 -0.43
N PRO A 68 -7.68 12.39 -0.66
CA PRO A 68 -7.63 11.62 -1.90
C PRO A 68 -7.94 12.46 -3.14
N ASN A 69 -7.35 12.09 -4.27
CA ASN A 69 -7.66 12.68 -5.56
C ASN A 69 -8.78 11.88 -6.23
N LEU A 70 -9.86 12.53 -6.59
CA LEU A 70 -10.93 11.96 -7.41
C LEU A 70 -10.67 12.30 -8.87
N VAL A 71 -10.56 11.29 -9.71
CA VAL A 71 -10.34 11.41 -11.15
C VAL A 71 -11.38 10.62 -11.92
N GLN A 72 -11.60 10.99 -13.19
CA GLN A 72 -12.44 10.25 -14.09
C GLN A 72 -11.58 9.41 -15.05
N THR A 73 -11.90 8.12 -15.20
CA THR A 73 -11.25 7.25 -16.17
C THR A 73 -11.74 7.54 -17.60
N LEU A 74 -11.05 6.97 -18.60
CA LEU A 74 -11.50 7.06 -19.99
C LEU A 74 -12.88 6.45 -20.24
N GLU A 75 -13.26 5.47 -19.43
CA GLU A 75 -14.59 4.81 -19.45
C GLU A 75 -15.64 5.56 -18.61
N HIS A 76 -15.35 6.79 -18.23
CA HIS A 76 -16.24 7.65 -17.41
C HIS A 76 -16.60 7.08 -16.03
N VAL A 77 -15.76 6.20 -15.50
CA VAL A 77 -15.90 5.65 -14.15
C VAL A 77 -15.07 6.49 -13.18
N PRO A 78 -15.60 6.88 -12.00
CA PRO A 78 -14.81 7.57 -11.00
C PRO A 78 -13.72 6.66 -10.43
N ALA A 79 -12.52 7.21 -10.26
CA ALA A 79 -11.41 6.54 -9.61
C ALA A 79 -10.81 7.44 -8.53
N ILE A 80 -10.49 6.85 -7.38
CA ILE A 80 -9.88 7.56 -6.26
C ILE A 80 -8.42 7.15 -6.17
N VAL A 81 -7.52 8.10 -6.41
CA VAL A 81 -6.06 7.90 -6.38
C VAL A 81 -5.50 8.52 -5.11
N HIS A 82 -4.89 7.72 -4.27
CA HIS A 82 -4.34 8.21 -3.02
C HIS A 82 -3.30 7.27 -2.41
N GLY A 83 -2.13 7.83 -2.09
CA GLY A 83 -1.00 7.07 -1.59
C GLY A 83 -0.44 6.14 -2.67
N GLY A 84 0.51 5.33 -2.31
CA GLY A 84 1.12 4.38 -3.24
C GLY A 84 2.35 3.72 -2.66
N PRO A 85 2.29 3.20 -1.40
CA PRO A 85 3.43 2.49 -0.84
C PRO A 85 3.62 1.17 -1.60
N PHE A 86 4.86 0.87 -1.97
CA PHE A 86 5.18 -0.38 -2.64
C PHE A 86 4.94 -1.60 -1.74
N ALA A 87 4.40 -2.69 -2.31
CA ALA A 87 4.09 -3.90 -1.56
C ALA A 87 5.32 -4.64 -1.02
N ASN A 88 6.49 -4.45 -1.62
CA ASN A 88 7.75 -5.00 -1.09
C ASN A 88 8.28 -4.25 0.13
N ILE A 89 7.71 -3.09 0.48
CA ILE A 89 8.17 -2.24 1.59
C ILE A 89 7.05 -2.05 2.61
N ALA A 90 5.81 -1.88 2.14
CA ALA A 90 4.65 -1.62 2.98
C ALA A 90 3.45 -2.45 2.49
N HIS A 91 2.22 -2.00 2.72
CA HIS A 91 1.01 -2.76 2.38
C HIS A 91 0.63 -2.73 0.89
N GLY A 92 1.28 -1.92 0.05
CA GLY A 92 1.26 -2.01 -1.41
C GLY A 92 -0.05 -1.67 -2.12
N CYS A 93 -0.96 -0.95 -1.48
CA CYS A 93 -2.25 -0.55 -2.04
C CYS A 93 -2.61 0.86 -1.58
N ASN A 94 -3.68 1.43 -2.14
CA ASN A 94 -4.11 2.78 -1.80
C ASN A 94 -4.49 2.95 -0.31
N SER A 95 -4.78 4.18 0.10
CA SER A 95 -5.04 4.52 1.50
C SER A 95 -6.37 3.96 2.04
N VAL A 96 -6.44 3.85 3.36
CA VAL A 96 -7.67 3.52 4.10
C VAL A 96 -8.77 4.56 3.82
N ILE A 97 -8.41 5.85 3.78
CA ILE A 97 -9.34 6.94 3.52
C ILE A 97 -9.96 6.80 2.12
N ALA A 98 -9.13 6.55 1.10
CA ALA A 98 -9.60 6.36 -0.28
C ALA A 98 -10.58 5.18 -0.40
N THR A 99 -10.24 4.04 0.18
CA THR A 99 -11.11 2.86 0.15
C THR A 99 -12.43 3.09 0.88
N LYS A 100 -12.40 3.71 2.06
CA LYS A 100 -13.63 4.05 2.81
C LYS A 100 -14.48 5.09 2.08
N MET A 101 -13.85 6.02 1.36
CA MET A 101 -14.56 6.99 0.53
C MET A 101 -15.23 6.30 -0.66
N ALA A 102 -14.53 5.41 -1.36
CA ALA A 102 -15.09 4.62 -2.46
C ALA A 102 -16.31 3.80 -2.02
N LEU A 103 -16.23 3.14 -0.86
CA LEU A 103 -17.34 2.38 -0.28
C LEU A 103 -18.56 3.22 0.10
N LYS A 104 -18.40 4.53 0.32
CA LYS A 104 -19.50 5.44 0.62
C LYS A 104 -20.13 6.08 -0.61
N LEU A 105 -19.37 6.17 -1.70
CA LEU A 105 -19.78 6.90 -2.90
C LEU A 105 -20.30 5.98 -4.01
N GLY A 106 -19.95 4.69 -4.00
CA GLY A 106 -20.34 3.74 -5.02
C GLY A 106 -21.05 2.52 -4.46
N ASP A 107 -21.86 1.88 -5.30
CA ASP A 107 -22.52 0.60 -4.99
C ASP A 107 -21.48 -0.53 -4.93
N TYR A 108 -20.41 -0.40 -5.71
CA TYR A 108 -19.27 -1.30 -5.76
C TYR A 108 -17.98 -0.52 -5.62
N ALA A 109 -17.12 -0.94 -4.73
CA ALA A 109 -15.76 -0.41 -4.60
C ALA A 109 -14.76 -1.51 -4.97
N ILE A 110 -13.99 -1.28 -6.03
CA ILE A 110 -12.96 -2.19 -6.51
C ILE A 110 -11.59 -1.59 -6.16
N THR A 111 -10.75 -2.35 -5.50
CA THR A 111 -9.41 -1.90 -5.12
C THR A 111 -8.38 -2.97 -5.47
N GLU A 112 -7.16 -2.55 -5.66
CA GLU A 112 -6.00 -3.43 -5.81
C GLU A 112 -5.56 -3.99 -4.46
N ALA A 113 -4.84 -5.10 -4.50
CA ALA A 113 -4.11 -5.63 -3.36
C ALA A 113 -2.59 -5.41 -3.46
N GLY A 114 -2.12 -4.91 -4.59
CA GLY A 114 -0.70 -4.66 -4.90
C GLY A 114 0.07 -5.93 -5.29
N PHE A 115 0.97 -5.83 -6.26
CA PHE A 115 1.83 -6.91 -6.76
C PHE A 115 1.15 -8.29 -6.94
N GLY A 116 1.92 -9.37 -6.81
CA GLY A 116 1.41 -10.74 -6.83
C GLY A 116 0.61 -11.10 -5.56
N ALA A 117 -0.27 -12.06 -5.68
CA ALA A 117 -1.15 -12.48 -4.57
C ALA A 117 -0.37 -13.02 -3.36
N ASP A 118 0.78 -13.60 -3.60
CA ASP A 118 1.71 -14.12 -2.59
C ASP A 118 2.29 -13.03 -1.67
N LEU A 119 2.29 -11.77 -2.10
CA LEU A 119 2.79 -10.64 -1.34
C LEU A 119 1.69 -9.61 -1.05
N GLY A 120 1.04 -9.12 -2.09
CA GLY A 120 0.11 -8.00 -1.97
C GLY A 120 -1.22 -8.37 -1.33
N ALA A 121 -1.81 -9.50 -1.70
CA ALA A 121 -3.08 -9.94 -1.11
C ALA A 121 -2.94 -10.24 0.37
N GLU A 122 -1.85 -10.87 0.79
CA GLU A 122 -1.55 -11.14 2.20
C GLU A 122 -1.46 -9.84 3.00
N LYS A 123 -0.67 -8.87 2.53
CA LYS A 123 -0.54 -7.57 3.21
C LYS A 123 -1.84 -6.76 3.20
N PHE A 124 -2.60 -6.83 2.11
CA PHE A 124 -3.91 -6.18 2.03
C PHE A 124 -4.86 -6.70 3.11
N LEU A 125 -4.96 -8.02 3.23
CA LEU A 125 -5.84 -8.66 4.21
C LEU A 125 -5.32 -8.48 5.64
N ASP A 126 -4.05 -8.77 5.88
CA ASP A 126 -3.49 -8.82 7.23
C ASP A 126 -3.12 -7.46 7.81
N ILE A 127 -2.80 -6.49 6.98
CA ILE A 127 -2.48 -5.13 7.43
C ILE A 127 -3.66 -4.20 7.22
N LYS A 128 -3.99 -3.90 5.96
CA LYS A 128 -4.97 -2.85 5.64
C LYS A 128 -6.38 -3.20 6.12
N CYS A 129 -6.87 -4.39 5.80
CA CYS A 129 -8.22 -4.80 6.16
C CYS A 129 -8.40 -4.87 7.68
N ARG A 130 -7.44 -5.46 8.39
CA ARG A 130 -7.49 -5.52 9.87
C ARG A 130 -7.47 -4.14 10.50
N MET A 131 -6.56 -3.27 10.10
CA MET A 131 -6.44 -1.93 10.67
C MET A 131 -7.62 -1.02 10.36
N ALA A 132 -8.22 -1.19 9.18
CA ALA A 132 -9.33 -0.35 8.72
C ALA A 132 -10.72 -0.92 9.06
N GLY A 133 -10.81 -2.17 9.51
CA GLY A 133 -12.08 -2.88 9.70
C GLY A 133 -12.79 -3.14 8.38
N LEU A 134 -12.05 -3.53 7.33
CA LEU A 134 -12.57 -3.83 6.01
C LEU A 134 -12.74 -5.35 5.85
N THR A 135 -13.86 -5.75 5.24
CA THR A 135 -14.13 -7.14 4.90
C THR A 135 -14.49 -7.21 3.42
N PRO A 136 -13.60 -7.69 2.55
CA PRO A 136 -13.90 -7.86 1.13
C PRO A 136 -15.05 -8.84 0.92
N SER A 137 -16.00 -8.49 0.03
CA SER A 137 -17.12 -9.38 -0.35
C SER A 137 -16.72 -10.39 -1.41
N ALA A 138 -15.71 -10.07 -2.21
CA ALA A 138 -15.18 -10.94 -3.26
C ALA A 138 -13.69 -10.66 -3.48
N VAL A 139 -12.99 -11.66 -3.98
CA VAL A 139 -11.59 -11.58 -4.42
C VAL A 139 -11.51 -12.03 -5.87
N VAL A 140 -10.89 -11.20 -6.72
CA VAL A 140 -10.66 -11.52 -8.13
C VAL A 140 -9.17 -11.81 -8.32
N ILE A 141 -8.86 -13.02 -8.77
CA ILE A 141 -7.51 -13.43 -9.13
C ILE A 141 -7.32 -13.24 -10.62
N VAL A 142 -6.30 -12.46 -11.00
CA VAL A 142 -5.93 -12.24 -12.40
C VAL A 142 -4.74 -13.13 -12.73
N ALA A 143 -4.99 -14.20 -13.49
CA ALA A 143 -3.97 -15.10 -14.01
C ALA A 143 -3.92 -15.00 -15.54
N THR A 144 -2.82 -14.48 -16.07
CA THR A 144 -2.65 -14.36 -17.53
C THR A 144 -2.07 -15.64 -18.13
N VAL A 145 -2.46 -15.96 -19.36
CA VAL A 145 -1.87 -17.07 -20.12
C VAL A 145 -0.34 -16.98 -20.17
N ARG A 146 0.21 -15.77 -20.29
CA ARG A 146 1.67 -15.55 -20.26
C ARG A 146 2.30 -15.92 -18.94
N ALA A 147 1.66 -15.54 -17.82
CA ALA A 147 2.14 -15.87 -16.48
C ALA A 147 2.11 -17.39 -16.24
N LEU A 148 1.01 -18.05 -16.61
CA LEU A 148 0.87 -19.49 -16.49
C LEU A 148 1.93 -20.23 -17.31
N LYS A 149 2.15 -19.87 -18.58
CA LYS A 149 3.23 -20.46 -19.40
C LYS A 149 4.62 -20.22 -18.81
N TYR A 150 4.87 -19.03 -18.26
CA TYR A 150 6.14 -18.72 -17.60
C TYR A 150 6.37 -19.63 -16.38
N ASN A 151 5.35 -19.77 -15.54
CA ASN A 151 5.39 -20.69 -14.38
C ASN A 151 5.52 -22.15 -14.80
N GLY A 152 5.00 -22.52 -15.97
CA GLY A 152 5.18 -23.82 -16.60
C GLY A 152 6.56 -24.06 -17.22
N GLY A 153 7.48 -23.08 -17.15
CA GLY A 153 8.87 -23.19 -17.55
C GLY A 153 9.21 -22.60 -18.93
N VAL A 154 8.30 -21.87 -19.57
CA VAL A 154 8.59 -21.19 -20.86
C VAL A 154 9.46 -19.97 -20.64
N PRO A 155 10.60 -19.82 -21.36
CA PRO A 155 11.42 -18.62 -21.33
C PRO A 155 10.65 -17.36 -21.73
N LYS A 156 11.03 -16.19 -21.19
CA LYS A 156 10.34 -14.91 -21.46
C LYS A 156 10.25 -14.57 -22.95
N ALA A 157 11.25 -14.92 -23.74
CA ALA A 157 11.30 -14.68 -25.19
C ALA A 157 10.20 -15.45 -25.96
N ASP A 158 9.82 -16.62 -25.45
CA ASP A 158 8.92 -17.56 -26.14
C ASP A 158 7.47 -17.51 -25.62
N LEU A 159 7.17 -16.64 -24.69
CA LEU A 159 5.83 -16.53 -24.08
C LEU A 159 4.70 -16.17 -25.06
N ASN A 160 5.02 -15.64 -26.24
CA ASN A 160 4.05 -15.35 -27.28
C ASN A 160 3.68 -16.58 -28.13
N ASN A 161 4.53 -17.61 -28.13
CA ASN A 161 4.31 -18.84 -28.87
C ASN A 161 3.29 -19.72 -28.13
N GLU A 162 2.51 -20.49 -28.86
CA GLU A 162 1.59 -21.47 -28.28
C GLU A 162 2.38 -22.57 -27.57
N ASN A 163 1.96 -22.89 -26.34
CA ASN A 163 2.50 -24.00 -25.55
C ASN A 163 1.47 -24.43 -24.50
N LEU A 164 0.61 -25.38 -24.88
CA LEU A 164 -0.48 -25.85 -24.03
C LEU A 164 0.03 -26.70 -22.86
N GLU A 165 1.07 -27.50 -23.08
CA GLU A 165 1.68 -28.31 -22.03
C GLU A 165 2.24 -27.45 -20.90
N ALA A 166 2.97 -26.39 -21.25
CA ALA A 166 3.47 -25.47 -20.24
C ALA A 166 2.36 -24.63 -19.58
N LEU A 167 1.29 -24.35 -20.32
CA LEU A 167 0.12 -23.68 -19.74
C LEU A 167 -0.54 -24.54 -18.65
N GLU A 168 -0.77 -25.80 -18.94
CA GLU A 168 -1.35 -26.77 -18.00
C GLU A 168 -0.44 -26.98 -16.78
N LYS A 169 0.86 -27.09 -17.00
CA LYS A 169 1.84 -27.23 -15.92
C LYS A 169 1.92 -25.99 -15.01
N GLY A 170 1.56 -24.83 -15.52
CA GLY A 170 1.62 -23.55 -14.81
C GLY A 170 0.35 -23.18 -14.04
N LEU A 171 -0.71 -23.98 -14.18
CA LEU A 171 -1.95 -23.88 -13.40
C LEU A 171 -1.75 -24.42 -11.98
#